data_c34dac999605aa1df08d9967ccf61bb3
#
_entry.id   c34dac999605aa1df08d9967ccf61bb3
#
_cell.length_a   1.000
_cell.length_b   1.000
_cell.length_c   1.000
_cell.angle_alpha   90.00
_cell.angle_beta   90.00
_cell.angle_gamma   90.00
#
_symmetry.space_group_name_H-M   'P 1'
#
loop_
_entity.id
_entity.type
_entity.pdbx_description
1 polymer ?
#
loop_
_entity_poly.entity_id
_entity_poly.type
_entity_poly.pdbx_seq_one_letter_code
_entity_poly.pdbx_strand_id
1 'polypeptide(L)'
;SEDGQLQFNLQKAGTSRNILTLDRTTVTVNEDSQDIDFRVESNGNANMLFVDGGNDIVVLGSSVSEARVGQPLALTASGGTNRGGMAINSFLASANGPLFDFSKSRNNTAGSHTVVQDGDALGTIIARGDDGDEFVDAAWIDFSVDGTPGNGDMPGRITFGTTADGASGGTERMRITS
;
A
#
# COMPACT_ATOMS: atom_id res chain seq x y z
N SER A 1 21.53 32.31 -12.70
CA SER A 1 20.50 31.29 -12.94
C SER A 1 19.15 31.91 -12.59
N GLU A 2 18.26 31.97 -13.56
CA GLU A 2 16.94 32.62 -13.40
C GLU A 2 15.85 31.58 -13.04
N ASP A 3 16.21 30.46 -12.45
CA ASP A 3 15.29 29.48 -11.98
C ASP A 3 14.73 29.94 -10.62
N GLY A 4 13.62 30.69 -10.69
CA GLY A 4 12.91 31.17 -9.51
C GLY A 4 12.29 30.05 -8.72
N GLN A 5 12.44 30.07 -7.41
CA GLN A 5 11.82 29.19 -6.45
C GLN A 5 11.02 30.01 -5.46
N LEU A 6 9.76 29.61 -5.19
CA LEU A 6 8.96 30.18 -4.11
C LEU A 6 8.93 29.18 -2.95
N GLN A 7 9.33 29.66 -1.77
CA GLN A 7 9.36 28.84 -0.56
C GLN A 7 8.50 29.45 0.55
N PHE A 8 7.76 28.61 1.24
CA PHE A 8 7.07 28.92 2.48
C PHE A 8 7.76 28.23 3.64
N ASN A 9 8.34 29.02 4.53
CA ASN A 9 9.09 28.54 5.67
C ASN A 9 8.35 28.85 6.98
N LEU A 10 8.32 27.90 7.89
CA LEU A 10 7.80 28.06 9.25
C LEU A 10 8.89 27.74 10.28
N GLN A 11 8.76 28.34 11.46
CA GLN A 11 9.63 28.04 12.60
C GLN A 11 9.10 26.78 13.32
N LYS A 12 9.93 25.73 13.43
CA LYS A 12 9.66 24.56 14.27
C LYS A 12 10.82 24.38 15.25
N ALA A 13 10.55 24.46 16.54
CA ALA A 13 11.55 24.34 17.61
C ALA A 13 12.74 25.31 17.43
N GLY A 14 12.49 26.57 17.01
CA GLY A 14 13.52 27.60 16.81
C GLY A 14 14.32 27.47 15.50
N THR A 15 14.02 26.48 14.67
CA THR A 15 14.67 26.30 13.36
C THR A 15 13.69 26.61 12.24
N SER A 16 14.12 27.41 11.23
CA SER A 16 13.33 27.62 10.02
C SER A 16 13.26 26.32 9.22
N ARG A 17 12.06 25.93 8.84
CA ARG A 17 11.75 24.71 8.08
C ARG A 17 11.01 25.05 6.81
N ASN A 18 11.41 24.42 5.71
CA ASN A 18 10.75 24.58 4.43
C ASN A 18 9.52 23.66 4.36
N ILE A 19 8.32 24.25 4.39
CA ILE A 19 7.05 23.51 4.41
C ILE A 19 6.50 23.29 3.01
N LEU A 20 6.69 24.27 2.12
CA LEU A 20 6.21 24.18 0.74
C LEU A 20 7.22 24.89 -0.17
N THR A 21 7.66 24.17 -1.18
CA THR A 21 8.48 24.67 -2.28
C THR A 21 7.75 24.56 -3.60
N LEU A 22 7.74 25.62 -4.38
CA LEU A 22 7.33 25.61 -5.78
C LEU A 22 8.55 26.00 -6.62
N ASP A 23 9.00 25.10 -7.46
CA ASP A 23 10.04 25.37 -8.45
C ASP A 23 9.52 25.11 -9.86
N ARG A 24 10.40 25.15 -10.88
CA ARG A 24 10.03 24.97 -12.28
C ARG A 24 9.43 23.60 -12.61
N THR A 25 9.70 22.59 -11.83
CA THR A 25 9.41 21.18 -12.14
C THR A 25 8.57 20.49 -11.09
N THR A 26 8.58 20.98 -9.85
CA THR A 26 7.93 20.32 -8.72
C THR A 26 7.19 21.28 -7.80
N VAL A 27 6.20 20.73 -7.12
CA VAL A 27 5.60 21.26 -5.88
C VAL A 27 5.94 20.29 -4.78
N THR A 28 6.81 20.67 -3.86
CA THR A 28 7.24 19.81 -2.76
C THR A 28 6.64 20.31 -1.45
N VAL A 29 5.96 19.42 -0.75
CA VAL A 29 5.50 19.63 0.63
C VAL A 29 6.44 18.89 1.54
N ASN A 30 6.88 19.52 2.65
CA ASN A 30 7.78 18.92 3.64
C ASN A 30 9.19 18.60 3.09
N GLU A 31 9.81 19.57 2.39
CA GLU A 31 11.16 19.43 1.79
C GLU A 31 12.24 18.99 2.79
N ASP A 32 12.13 19.44 4.04
CA ASP A 32 13.10 19.14 5.10
C ASP A 32 12.85 17.79 5.80
N SER A 33 11.97 16.94 5.27
CA SER A 33 11.64 15.60 5.80
C SER A 33 11.31 15.61 7.30
N GLN A 34 10.45 16.54 7.71
CA GLN A 34 10.00 16.63 9.10
C GLN A 34 8.73 15.80 9.29
N ASP A 35 8.39 15.50 10.54
CA ASP A 35 7.07 14.97 10.92
C ASP A 35 6.04 16.11 10.74
N ILE A 36 5.57 16.28 9.49
CA ILE A 36 4.57 17.25 9.05
C ILE A 36 3.64 16.55 8.06
N ASP A 37 2.37 16.55 8.39
CA ASP A 37 1.34 15.92 7.58
C ASP A 37 0.88 16.84 6.45
N PHE A 38 0.56 16.23 5.31
CA PHE A 38 -0.20 16.89 4.23
C PHE A 38 -1.62 16.34 4.18
N ARG A 39 -2.61 17.24 4.15
CA ARG A 39 -4.01 16.86 4.22
C ARG A 39 -4.87 17.61 3.22
N VAL A 40 -5.77 16.88 2.56
CA VAL A 40 -6.84 17.44 1.73
C VAL A 40 -8.18 17.11 2.38
N GLU A 41 -9.02 18.13 2.54
CA GLU A 41 -10.31 18.04 3.23
C GLU A 41 -11.50 18.21 2.25
N SER A 42 -12.64 17.69 2.63
CA SER A 42 -13.92 18.01 2.05
C SER A 42 -14.87 18.58 3.13
N ASN A 43 -16.07 19.01 2.73
CA ASN A 43 -17.06 19.54 3.69
C ASN A 43 -17.47 18.54 4.79
N GLY A 44 -17.36 17.25 4.55
CA GLY A 44 -17.78 16.20 5.48
C GLY A 44 -16.65 15.27 5.95
N ASN A 45 -15.46 15.41 5.40
CA ASN A 45 -14.32 14.58 5.78
C ASN A 45 -13.02 15.40 5.77
N ALA A 46 -12.42 15.55 6.94
CA ALA A 46 -11.18 16.29 7.12
C ALA A 46 -9.95 15.55 6.56
N ASN A 47 -10.07 14.30 6.13
CA ASN A 47 -8.96 13.45 5.68
C ASN A 47 -9.31 12.70 4.39
N MET A 48 -9.71 13.43 3.32
CA MET A 48 -9.94 12.83 2.01
C MET A 48 -8.65 12.25 1.42
N LEU A 49 -7.54 12.95 1.57
CA LEU A 49 -6.18 12.46 1.37
C LEU A 49 -5.37 12.91 2.58
N PHE A 50 -4.70 11.98 3.22
CA PHE A 50 -3.82 12.22 4.35
C PHE A 50 -2.47 11.57 4.09
N VAL A 51 -1.41 12.35 4.07
CA VAL A 51 -0.02 11.90 4.01
C VAL A 51 0.57 12.14 5.39
N ASP A 52 0.84 11.09 6.12
CA ASP A 52 1.39 11.10 7.47
C ASP A 52 2.92 11.10 7.36
N GLY A 53 3.53 12.25 7.66
CA GLY A 53 4.98 12.41 7.57
C GLY A 53 5.76 11.75 8.72
N GLY A 54 5.09 11.40 9.81
CA GLY A 54 5.70 10.71 10.94
C GLY A 54 5.75 9.18 10.77
N ASN A 55 4.80 8.61 10.02
CA ASN A 55 4.67 7.17 9.83
C ASN A 55 4.97 6.70 8.39
N ASP A 56 5.30 7.60 7.46
CA ASP A 56 5.59 7.31 6.05
C ASP A 56 4.43 6.60 5.33
N ILE A 57 3.18 7.02 5.56
CA ILE A 57 2.00 6.40 4.97
C ILE A 57 1.09 7.40 4.27
N VAL A 58 0.35 6.92 3.28
CA VAL A 58 -0.75 7.64 2.62
C VAL A 58 -2.07 6.94 2.94
N VAL A 59 -3.02 7.70 3.48
CA VAL A 59 -4.36 7.21 3.81
C VAL A 59 -5.41 7.99 3.01
N LEU A 60 -6.37 7.29 2.45
CA LEU A 60 -7.51 7.88 1.76
C LEU A 60 -8.79 7.64 2.58
N GLY A 61 -9.46 8.70 2.98
CA GLY A 61 -10.73 8.66 3.69
C GLY A 61 -10.66 8.70 5.21
N SER A 62 -9.46 8.62 5.81
CA SER A 62 -9.25 8.64 7.27
C SER A 62 -7.91 9.26 7.63
N SER A 63 -7.71 9.67 8.90
CA SER A 63 -6.39 9.99 9.47
C SER A 63 -5.77 8.81 10.21
N VAL A 64 -6.49 7.69 10.33
CA VAL A 64 -6.01 6.48 10.99
C VAL A 64 -5.83 5.41 9.93
N SER A 65 -4.65 4.83 9.87
CA SER A 65 -4.37 3.65 9.05
C SER A 65 -4.61 2.41 9.91
N GLU A 66 -5.66 1.65 9.56
CA GLU A 66 -5.87 0.29 10.05
C GLU A 66 -5.08 -0.74 9.24
N ALA A 67 -4.18 -0.25 8.37
CA ALA A 67 -3.26 -1.11 7.63
C ALA A 67 -2.26 -1.78 8.59
N ARG A 68 -1.80 -2.96 8.24
CA ARG A 68 -0.69 -3.62 8.95
C ARG A 68 0.54 -2.72 8.94
N VAL A 69 1.35 -2.81 9.99
CA VAL A 69 2.66 -2.16 10.05
C VAL A 69 3.46 -2.46 8.77
N GLY A 70 3.95 -1.41 8.14
CA GLY A 70 4.71 -1.51 6.88
C GLY A 70 3.89 -1.45 5.58
N GLN A 71 2.59 -1.14 5.64
CA GLN A 71 1.78 -0.90 4.44
C GLN A 71 1.67 0.62 4.18
N PRO A 72 2.30 1.15 3.12
CA PRO A 72 2.40 2.59 2.88
C PRO A 72 1.11 3.23 2.31
N LEU A 73 0.12 2.43 1.89
CA LEU A 73 -1.15 2.91 1.35
C LEU A 73 -2.33 2.19 1.99
N ALA A 74 -3.26 2.94 2.55
CA ALA A 74 -4.53 2.44 3.07
C ALA A 74 -5.72 3.15 2.41
N LEU A 75 -6.76 2.39 2.05
CA LEU A 75 -8.06 2.90 1.62
C LEU A 75 -9.06 2.61 2.75
N THR A 76 -9.48 3.66 3.46
CA THR A 76 -10.32 3.51 4.66
C THR A 76 -11.68 4.17 4.42
N ALA A 77 -12.77 3.46 4.70
CA ALA A 77 -14.11 4.03 4.79
C ALA A 77 -14.64 3.84 6.22
N SER A 78 -15.10 4.93 6.83
CA SER A 78 -15.66 4.92 8.17
C SER A 78 -17.01 5.62 8.19
N GLY A 79 -17.91 5.15 9.05
CA GLY A 79 -19.23 5.76 9.28
C GLY A 79 -20.29 5.48 8.21
N GLY A 80 -21.50 5.19 8.62
CA GLY A 80 -22.68 5.09 7.78
C GLY A 80 -22.77 3.80 6.94
N THR A 81 -23.47 3.91 5.81
CA THR A 81 -23.80 2.77 4.92
C THR A 81 -22.82 2.59 3.75
N ASN A 82 -21.76 3.37 3.70
CA ASN A 82 -20.80 3.33 2.60
C ASN A 82 -19.84 2.14 2.76
N ARG A 83 -19.54 1.49 1.64
CA ARG A 83 -18.52 0.43 1.57
C ARG A 83 -17.17 1.05 1.23
N GLY A 84 -16.12 0.65 1.93
CA GLY A 84 -14.76 0.85 1.46
C GLY A 84 -14.51 -0.05 0.24
N GLY A 85 -13.85 0.47 -0.78
CA GLY A 85 -13.58 -0.33 -1.96
C GLY A 85 -12.65 0.34 -2.96
N MET A 86 -12.07 -0.46 -3.83
CA MET A 86 -11.27 -0.04 -4.97
C MET A 86 -11.89 -0.61 -6.23
N ALA A 87 -12.09 0.25 -7.25
CA ALA A 87 -12.54 -0.17 -8.57
C ALA A 87 -11.42 0.09 -9.58
N ILE A 88 -11.11 -0.92 -10.39
CA ILE A 88 -10.17 -0.82 -11.52
C ILE A 88 -10.97 -1.01 -12.80
N ASN A 89 -11.12 0.06 -13.59
CA ASN A 89 -11.93 0.07 -14.80
C ASN A 89 -11.07 0.34 -16.04
N SER A 90 -11.37 -0.33 -17.13
CA SER A 90 -10.75 -0.11 -18.44
C SER A 90 -11.83 0.09 -19.51
N PHE A 91 -11.71 1.16 -20.29
CA PHE A 91 -12.58 1.47 -21.43
C PHE A 91 -11.74 1.43 -22.71
N LEU A 92 -11.33 0.22 -23.13
CA LEU A 92 -10.46 -0.01 -24.28
C LEU A 92 -11.21 -0.82 -25.33
N ALA A 93 -11.08 -0.42 -26.59
CA ALA A 93 -11.56 -1.20 -27.73
C ALA A 93 -10.51 -2.27 -28.12
N SER A 94 -10.12 -3.11 -27.16
CA SER A 94 -9.13 -4.18 -27.33
C SER A 94 -9.48 -5.38 -26.47
N ALA A 95 -8.76 -6.48 -26.65
CA ALA A 95 -8.93 -7.69 -25.84
C ALA A 95 -8.31 -7.58 -24.43
N ASN A 96 -7.58 -6.51 -24.14
CA ASN A 96 -6.91 -6.32 -22.86
C ASN A 96 -7.89 -5.78 -21.80
N GLY A 97 -7.83 -6.31 -20.58
CA GLY A 97 -8.59 -5.85 -19.43
C GLY A 97 -7.71 -5.15 -18.39
N PRO A 98 -8.32 -4.55 -17.34
CA PRO A 98 -7.56 -4.07 -16.20
C PRO A 98 -6.91 -5.24 -15.46
N LEU A 99 -5.81 -4.97 -14.78
CA LEU A 99 -5.12 -5.97 -13.98
C LEU A 99 -4.78 -5.43 -12.60
N PHE A 100 -4.62 -6.33 -11.64
CA PHE A 100 -4.05 -6.07 -10.32
C PHE A 100 -2.77 -6.89 -10.22
N ASP A 101 -1.62 -6.22 -10.17
CA ASP A 101 -0.30 -6.83 -10.29
C ASP A 101 0.42 -6.86 -8.94
N PHE A 102 0.92 -8.04 -8.57
CA PHE A 102 1.87 -8.24 -7.47
C PHE A 102 3.23 -8.60 -8.07
N SER A 103 4.21 -7.74 -7.91
CA SER A 103 5.56 -7.96 -8.42
C SER A 103 6.57 -7.92 -7.28
N LYS A 104 7.43 -8.95 -7.19
CA LYS A 104 8.45 -9.09 -6.16
C LYS A 104 9.84 -9.29 -6.73
N SER A 105 10.82 -8.55 -6.21
CA SER A 105 12.25 -8.79 -6.35
C SER A 105 12.87 -8.99 -4.96
N ARG A 106 13.94 -9.76 -4.85
CA ARG A 106 14.77 -9.84 -3.63
C ARG A 106 15.80 -8.71 -3.52
N ASN A 107 15.69 -7.69 -4.38
CA ASN A 107 16.54 -6.50 -4.33
C ASN A 107 15.90 -5.41 -3.47
N ASN A 108 16.68 -4.76 -2.60
CA ASN A 108 16.23 -3.66 -1.75
C ASN A 108 16.19 -2.30 -2.48
N THR A 109 16.75 -2.22 -3.70
CA THR A 109 16.76 -0.99 -4.50
C THR A 109 15.65 -1.05 -5.54
N ALA A 110 14.73 -0.11 -5.51
CA ALA A 110 13.65 -0.01 -6.50
C ALA A 110 14.22 0.10 -7.92
N GLY A 111 13.63 -0.62 -8.88
CA GLY A 111 14.08 -0.71 -10.26
C GLY A 111 15.23 -1.68 -10.50
N SER A 112 15.82 -2.26 -9.46
CA SER A 112 16.83 -3.32 -9.55
C SER A 112 16.20 -4.69 -9.37
N HIS A 113 16.78 -5.71 -10.02
CA HIS A 113 16.24 -7.06 -10.03
C HIS A 113 17.20 -8.06 -9.37
N THR A 114 16.65 -8.88 -8.47
CA THR A 114 17.32 -10.07 -7.92
C THR A 114 16.28 -11.19 -7.92
N VAL A 115 16.68 -12.35 -8.40
CA VAL A 115 15.81 -13.51 -8.54
C VAL A 115 15.20 -13.91 -7.19
N VAL A 116 13.91 -14.23 -7.20
CA VAL A 116 13.21 -14.84 -6.07
C VAL A 116 13.61 -16.31 -5.92
N GLN A 117 13.26 -16.95 -4.83
CA GLN A 117 13.63 -18.32 -4.51
C GLN A 117 12.38 -19.18 -4.27
N ASP A 118 12.56 -20.49 -4.32
CA ASP A 118 11.52 -21.44 -3.95
C ASP A 118 10.92 -21.11 -2.57
N GLY A 119 9.60 -21.10 -2.48
CA GLY A 119 8.85 -20.74 -1.28
C GLY A 119 8.65 -19.24 -1.05
N ASP A 120 9.26 -18.35 -1.85
CA ASP A 120 9.00 -16.90 -1.71
C ASP A 120 7.53 -16.59 -2.01
N ALA A 121 6.89 -15.80 -1.13
CA ALA A 121 5.60 -15.20 -1.42
C ALA A 121 5.77 -14.10 -2.50
N LEU A 122 4.93 -14.13 -3.54
CA LEU A 122 4.87 -13.13 -4.60
C LEU A 122 3.78 -12.10 -4.32
N GLY A 123 2.70 -12.51 -3.66
CA GLY A 123 1.60 -11.64 -3.26
C GLY A 123 0.52 -12.40 -2.53
N THR A 124 -0.30 -11.67 -1.76
CA THR A 124 -1.40 -12.28 -0.99
C THR A 124 -2.64 -11.41 -1.06
N ILE A 125 -3.80 -12.03 -1.25
CA ILE A 125 -5.11 -11.43 -1.03
C ILE A 125 -5.65 -12.00 0.28
N ILE A 126 -5.93 -11.15 1.27
CA ILE A 126 -6.33 -11.58 2.60
C ILE A 126 -7.60 -10.89 3.04
N ALA A 127 -8.51 -11.63 3.67
CA ALA A 127 -9.69 -11.13 4.35
C ALA A 127 -9.52 -11.26 5.87
N ARG A 128 -9.87 -10.21 6.60
CA ARG A 128 -9.81 -10.15 8.05
C ARG A 128 -11.15 -9.75 8.63
N GLY A 129 -11.44 -10.22 9.82
CA GLY A 129 -12.52 -9.75 10.67
C GLY A 129 -11.97 -9.13 11.95
N ASP A 130 -12.69 -8.15 12.48
CA ASP A 130 -12.44 -7.59 13.81
C ASP A 130 -13.02 -8.55 14.84
N ASP A 131 -12.25 -8.99 15.81
CA ASP A 131 -12.67 -9.88 16.90
C ASP A 131 -13.11 -9.12 18.17
N GLY A 132 -13.09 -7.79 18.10
CA GLY A 132 -13.41 -6.87 19.20
C GLY A 132 -12.19 -6.27 19.87
N ASP A 133 -10.99 -6.69 19.49
CA ASP A 133 -9.70 -6.19 19.96
C ASP A 133 -8.75 -5.87 18.80
N GLU A 134 -8.69 -6.73 17.76
CA GLU A 134 -7.84 -6.52 16.59
C GLU A 134 -8.40 -7.20 15.32
N PHE A 135 -7.80 -6.86 14.17
CA PHE A 135 -8.08 -7.57 12.93
C PHE A 135 -7.34 -8.91 12.86
N VAL A 136 -8.08 -10.02 12.82
CA VAL A 136 -7.55 -11.38 12.67
C VAL A 136 -7.80 -11.95 11.30
N ASP A 137 -6.87 -12.79 10.83
CA ASP A 137 -6.89 -13.40 9.50
C ASP A 137 -7.99 -14.46 9.43
N ALA A 138 -8.96 -14.30 8.53
CA ALA A 138 -10.07 -15.24 8.31
C ALA A 138 -9.85 -16.16 7.12
N ALA A 139 -9.39 -15.60 5.98
CA ALA A 139 -9.15 -16.37 4.76
C ALA A 139 -8.12 -15.64 3.86
N TRP A 140 -7.42 -16.41 3.01
CA TRP A 140 -6.46 -15.83 2.06
C TRP A 140 -6.34 -16.63 0.76
N ILE A 141 -5.81 -15.93 -0.25
CA ILE A 141 -5.24 -16.49 -1.47
C ILE A 141 -3.80 -16.04 -1.52
N ASP A 142 -2.86 -16.97 -1.54
CA ASP A 142 -1.42 -16.69 -1.60
C ASP A 142 -0.82 -17.19 -2.92
N PHE A 143 0.03 -16.34 -3.52
CA PHE A 143 0.79 -16.63 -4.72
C PHE A 143 2.26 -16.76 -4.32
N SER A 144 2.87 -17.91 -4.59
CA SER A 144 4.24 -18.19 -4.15
C SER A 144 5.05 -18.89 -5.25
N VAL A 145 6.35 -18.83 -5.15
CA VAL A 145 7.26 -19.59 -6.01
C VAL A 145 7.20 -21.07 -5.63
N ASP A 146 7.12 -21.97 -6.64
CA ASP A 146 7.01 -23.43 -6.47
C ASP A 146 8.07 -24.16 -7.27
N GLY A 147 9.33 -24.02 -6.85
CA GLY A 147 10.50 -24.60 -7.49
C GLY A 147 11.64 -23.60 -7.70
N THR A 148 12.54 -23.89 -8.61
CA THR A 148 13.73 -23.04 -8.87
C THR A 148 13.45 -22.09 -10.04
N PRO A 149 13.28 -20.78 -9.80
CA PRO A 149 13.07 -19.82 -10.89
C PRO A 149 14.34 -19.58 -11.71
N GLY A 150 14.18 -19.21 -12.98
CA GLY A 150 15.26 -18.89 -13.91
C GLY A 150 14.92 -17.73 -14.85
N ASN A 151 15.80 -17.47 -15.79
CA ASN A 151 15.57 -16.43 -16.80
C ASN A 151 14.43 -16.85 -17.75
N GLY A 152 13.30 -16.14 -17.69
CA GLY A 152 12.08 -16.46 -18.43
C GLY A 152 11.30 -17.66 -17.88
N ASP A 153 11.64 -18.12 -16.68
CA ASP A 153 11.02 -19.25 -15.99
C ASP A 153 10.63 -18.84 -14.57
N MET A 154 9.34 -18.97 -14.24
CA MET A 154 8.79 -18.62 -12.93
C MET A 154 7.76 -19.67 -12.51
N PRO A 155 8.21 -20.81 -11.92
CA PRO A 155 7.29 -21.81 -11.40
C PRO A 155 6.51 -21.21 -10.23
N GLY A 156 5.19 -21.34 -10.28
CA GLY A 156 4.30 -20.72 -9.30
C GLY A 156 3.26 -21.66 -8.75
N ARG A 157 2.82 -21.41 -7.52
CA ARG A 157 1.65 -22.06 -6.91
C ARG A 157 0.67 -21.04 -6.36
N ILE A 158 -0.58 -21.46 -6.28
CA ILE A 158 -1.65 -20.72 -5.60
C ILE A 158 -2.12 -21.57 -4.44
N THR A 159 -2.20 -20.98 -3.24
CA THR A 159 -2.80 -21.63 -2.07
C THR A 159 -4.00 -20.84 -1.57
N PHE A 160 -5.02 -21.57 -1.11
CA PHE A 160 -6.21 -21.02 -0.47
C PHE A 160 -6.26 -21.50 0.96
N GLY A 161 -6.47 -20.59 1.89
CA GLY A 161 -6.53 -20.92 3.31
C GLY A 161 -7.73 -20.31 4.02
N THR A 162 -8.12 -20.93 5.13
CA THR A 162 -9.15 -20.43 6.04
C THR A 162 -8.77 -20.70 7.48
N THR A 163 -9.23 -19.86 8.39
CA THR A 163 -9.12 -20.06 9.83
C THR A 163 -10.35 -20.83 10.33
N ALA A 164 -10.14 -21.88 11.10
CA ALA A 164 -11.22 -22.66 11.71
C ALA A 164 -11.77 -21.96 12.95
N ASP A 165 -13.02 -22.27 13.32
CA ASP A 165 -13.60 -21.81 14.57
C ASP A 165 -12.73 -22.22 15.78
N GLY A 166 -12.45 -21.28 16.68
CA GLY A 166 -11.57 -21.44 17.83
C GLY A 166 -10.07 -21.46 17.55
N ALA A 167 -9.63 -21.24 16.29
CA ALA A 167 -8.22 -21.19 15.94
C ALA A 167 -7.74 -19.72 15.80
N SER A 168 -6.50 -19.46 16.20
CA SER A 168 -5.84 -18.15 16.05
C SER A 168 -5.05 -17.98 14.73
N GLY A 169 -4.99 -19.05 13.91
CA GLY A 169 -4.28 -19.03 12.64
C GLY A 169 -4.92 -19.93 11.61
N GLY A 170 -4.70 -19.59 10.34
CA GLY A 170 -5.32 -20.29 9.25
C GLY A 170 -4.56 -21.53 8.78
N THR A 171 -5.28 -22.38 8.06
CA THR A 171 -4.78 -23.63 7.49
C THR A 171 -5.02 -23.62 5.98
N GLU A 172 -4.07 -24.11 5.21
CA GLU A 172 -4.24 -24.37 3.78
C GLU A 172 -5.38 -25.38 3.56
N ARG A 173 -6.27 -25.10 2.62
CA ARG A 173 -7.41 -25.95 2.25
C ARG A 173 -7.30 -26.49 0.84
N MET A 174 -6.69 -25.73 -0.05
CA MET A 174 -6.51 -26.11 -1.45
C MET A 174 -5.20 -25.53 -1.98
N ARG A 175 -4.55 -26.26 -2.88
CA ARG A 175 -3.36 -25.84 -3.58
C ARG A 175 -3.47 -26.16 -5.06
N ILE A 176 -2.96 -25.25 -5.90
CA ILE A 176 -2.69 -25.46 -7.32
C ILE A 176 -1.18 -25.30 -7.49
N THR A 177 -0.52 -26.34 -7.97
CA THR A 177 0.94 -26.35 -8.25
C THR A 177 1.23 -26.20 -9.74
N SER A 178 2.46 -25.90 -10.07
CA SER A 178 2.98 -25.88 -11.45
C SER A 178 2.97 -27.26 -12.10
#